data_7219e4a7f7219d60f5fda44ec9b301b3
#
_entry.id   7219e4a7f7219d60f5fda44ec9b301b3
#
_cell.length_a   1.000
_cell.length_b   1.000
_cell.length_c   1.000
_cell.angle_alpha   90.00
_cell.angle_beta   90.00
_cell.angle_gamma   90.00
#
_symmetry.space_group_name_H-M   'P 1'
#
loop_
_entity.id
_entity.type
_entity.pdbx_description
1 polymer ?
#
loop_
_entity_poly.entity_id
_entity_poly.type
_entity_poly.pdbx_seq_one_letter_code
_entity_poly.pdbx_strand_id
1 'polypeptide(L)'
;PDMELVAVFTRRDPVSLQISTSGVKVCRYEEIESYKGSIDVMVLCGGSATDLIHQTPEIARHFNSVDSFDTHARIPEFYSAVNEAALQGKHVNIISVGWDPGMFSIARVYSGAILPQGKDYTFWGPGVSQGHSDAIRRIRGVRDAKQYTLPVESSVERVRKGENPDLTTRQKHTRLCYVVAEEGADIAVIEKEIKT
;
A
#
# COMPACT_ATOMS: atom_id res chain seq x y z
N PRO A 1 -15.10 20.27 10.58
CA PRO A 1 -14.58 19.05 9.98
C PRO A 1 -15.77 18.25 9.45
N ASP A 2 -15.59 17.60 8.30
CA ASP A 2 -16.67 16.87 7.62
C ASP A 2 -16.68 15.38 8.02
N MET A 3 -15.76 14.97 8.89
CA MET A 3 -15.61 13.60 9.37
C MET A 3 -15.29 13.56 10.85
N GLU A 4 -15.79 12.52 11.52
CA GLU A 4 -15.49 12.20 12.91
C GLU A 4 -14.88 10.79 12.99
N LEU A 5 -13.79 10.64 13.73
CA LEU A 5 -13.20 9.33 14.00
C LEU A 5 -13.94 8.70 15.19
N VAL A 6 -14.82 7.76 14.90
CA VAL A 6 -15.69 7.11 15.90
C VAL A 6 -14.92 6.11 16.77
N ALA A 7 -14.13 5.23 16.12
CA ALA A 7 -13.34 4.20 16.80
C ALA A 7 -12.16 3.75 15.96
N VAL A 8 -11.17 3.14 16.62
CA VAL A 8 -10.07 2.42 15.97
C VAL A 8 -10.12 0.96 16.37
N PHE A 9 -10.11 0.06 15.40
CA PHE A 9 -10.11 -1.39 15.65
C PHE A 9 -8.73 -1.99 15.40
N THR A 10 -8.30 -2.88 16.27
CA THR A 10 -6.97 -3.48 16.20
C THR A 10 -6.99 -4.95 16.61
N ARG A 11 -6.16 -5.77 15.96
CA ARG A 11 -5.88 -7.16 16.37
C ARG A 11 -4.83 -7.25 17.47
N ARG A 12 -4.10 -6.15 17.71
CA ARG A 12 -3.18 -6.03 18.85
C ARG A 12 -3.96 -5.71 20.12
N ASP A 13 -3.28 -5.78 21.26
CA ASP A 13 -3.88 -5.29 22.50
C ASP A 13 -4.24 -3.81 22.37
N PRO A 14 -5.52 -3.41 22.54
CA PRO A 14 -5.95 -2.02 22.42
C PRO A 14 -5.16 -1.05 23.30
N VAL A 15 -4.74 -1.50 24.49
CA VAL A 15 -3.95 -0.68 25.44
C VAL A 15 -2.57 -0.32 24.89
N SER A 16 -2.03 -1.15 24.00
CA SER A 16 -0.73 -0.92 23.37
C SER A 16 -0.74 0.13 22.26
N LEU A 17 -1.93 0.54 21.81
CA LEU A 17 -2.08 1.47 20.69
C LEU A 17 -2.28 2.89 21.18
N GLN A 18 -1.34 3.78 20.85
CA GLN A 18 -1.48 5.21 21.11
C GLN A 18 -2.08 5.90 19.89
N ILE A 19 -3.17 6.63 20.09
CA ILE A 19 -3.83 7.46 19.08
C ILE A 19 -3.63 8.92 19.44
N SER A 20 -3.33 9.75 18.44
CA SER A 20 -3.15 11.20 18.63
C SER A 20 -4.49 11.95 18.80
N THR A 21 -5.59 11.37 18.29
CA THR A 21 -6.92 11.98 18.41
C THR A 21 -7.52 11.65 19.78
N SER A 22 -7.78 12.69 20.58
CA SER A 22 -8.37 12.53 21.92
C SER A 22 -9.83 12.07 21.85
N GLY A 23 -10.25 11.27 22.83
CA GLY A 23 -11.64 10.82 22.97
C GLY A 23 -12.03 9.65 22.06
N VAL A 24 -11.14 9.15 21.21
CA VAL A 24 -11.41 8.01 20.33
C VAL A 24 -11.19 6.69 21.07
N LYS A 25 -12.17 5.81 20.99
CA LYS A 25 -12.08 4.48 21.59
C LYS A 25 -11.24 3.54 20.73
N VAL A 26 -10.29 2.83 21.33
CA VAL A 26 -9.58 1.71 20.69
C VAL A 26 -10.26 0.42 21.10
N CYS A 27 -10.70 -0.34 20.12
CA CYS A 27 -11.47 -1.57 20.30
C CYS A 27 -10.70 -2.77 19.72
N ARG A 28 -11.06 -3.95 20.16
CA ARG A 28 -10.61 -5.18 19.51
C ARG A 28 -11.25 -5.33 18.12
N TYR A 29 -10.57 -5.99 17.21
CA TYR A 29 -11.08 -6.24 15.85
C TYR A 29 -12.43 -6.99 15.88
N GLU A 30 -12.60 -7.91 16.79
CA GLU A 30 -13.81 -8.72 16.95
C GLU A 30 -15.05 -7.91 17.39
N GLU A 31 -14.84 -6.69 17.88
CA GLU A 31 -15.93 -5.79 18.29
C GLU A 31 -16.57 -5.01 17.12
N ILE A 32 -15.98 -5.10 15.91
CA ILE A 32 -16.43 -4.34 14.72
C ILE A 32 -17.92 -4.50 14.48
N GLU A 33 -18.45 -5.70 14.59
CA GLU A 33 -19.88 -5.96 14.32
C GLU A 33 -20.82 -5.17 15.21
N SER A 34 -20.41 -4.86 16.45
CA SER A 34 -21.23 -4.07 17.39
C SER A 34 -21.40 -2.61 16.96
N TYR A 35 -20.63 -2.16 15.98
CA TYR A 35 -20.68 -0.81 15.42
C TYR A 35 -21.49 -0.69 14.12
N LYS A 36 -22.16 -1.77 13.70
CA LYS A 36 -23.07 -1.72 12.53
C LYS A 36 -24.15 -0.67 12.75
N GLY A 37 -24.32 0.22 11.78
CA GLY A 37 -25.28 1.34 11.84
C GLY A 37 -24.81 2.59 12.60
N SER A 38 -23.63 2.57 13.23
CA SER A 38 -23.03 3.73 13.90
C SER A 38 -21.76 4.26 13.19
N ILE A 39 -21.27 3.56 12.19
CA ILE A 39 -20.13 3.95 11.35
C ILE A 39 -20.59 4.03 9.90
N ASP A 40 -20.39 5.18 9.28
CA ASP A 40 -20.74 5.40 7.87
C ASP A 40 -19.74 4.76 6.92
N VAL A 41 -18.44 4.81 7.24
CA VAL A 41 -17.35 4.30 6.41
C VAL A 41 -16.20 3.76 7.26
N MET A 42 -15.72 2.58 6.91
CA MET A 42 -14.51 1.98 7.48
C MET A 42 -13.29 2.32 6.61
N VAL A 43 -12.21 2.81 7.21
CA VAL A 43 -10.92 3.01 6.55
C VAL A 43 -9.99 1.85 6.93
N LEU A 44 -9.63 1.03 5.94
CA LEU A 44 -8.84 -0.18 6.16
C LEU A 44 -7.36 0.11 5.89
N CYS A 45 -6.55 0.04 6.94
CA CYS A 45 -5.12 0.37 6.93
C CYS A 45 -4.22 -0.86 7.06
N GLY A 46 -4.73 -2.04 6.73
CA GLY A 46 -3.97 -3.30 6.75
C GLY A 46 -2.96 -3.40 5.61
N GLY A 47 -2.02 -4.34 5.72
CA GLY A 47 -1.07 -4.63 4.65
C GLY A 47 -1.72 -5.37 3.48
N SER A 48 -1.43 -4.96 2.25
CA SER A 48 -2.01 -5.56 1.04
C SER A 48 -1.67 -7.05 0.89
N ALA A 49 -0.45 -7.44 1.23
CA ALA A 49 0.01 -8.82 1.07
C ALA A 49 -0.62 -9.81 2.06
N THR A 50 -1.03 -9.34 3.24
CA THR A 50 -1.42 -10.21 4.36
C THR A 50 -2.81 -9.95 4.90
N ASP A 51 -3.24 -8.70 4.94
CA ASP A 51 -4.43 -8.30 5.67
C ASP A 51 -5.61 -7.99 4.74
N LEU A 52 -5.46 -7.00 3.86
CA LEU A 52 -6.56 -6.46 3.06
C LEU A 52 -7.23 -7.50 2.17
N ILE A 53 -6.46 -8.46 1.66
CA ILE A 53 -6.99 -9.53 0.80
C ILE A 53 -8.14 -10.32 1.46
N HIS A 54 -8.15 -10.39 2.77
CA HIS A 54 -9.18 -11.07 3.56
C HIS A 54 -10.10 -10.09 4.27
N GLN A 55 -9.55 -9.02 4.86
CA GLN A 55 -10.33 -8.06 5.65
C GLN A 55 -11.32 -7.26 4.82
N THR A 56 -10.92 -6.77 3.64
CA THR A 56 -11.82 -5.93 2.84
C THR A 56 -13.09 -6.68 2.41
N PRO A 57 -13.03 -7.93 1.86
CA PRO A 57 -14.24 -8.67 1.55
C PRO A 57 -15.11 -8.99 2.78
N GLU A 58 -14.50 -9.22 3.95
CA GLU A 58 -15.24 -9.45 5.19
C GLU A 58 -15.99 -8.20 5.63
N ILE A 59 -15.30 -7.07 5.69
CA ILE A 59 -15.88 -5.77 6.08
C ILE A 59 -16.94 -5.29 5.09
N ALA A 60 -16.72 -5.51 3.80
CA ALA A 60 -17.61 -5.09 2.73
C ALA A 60 -19.03 -5.67 2.83
N ARG A 61 -19.21 -6.80 3.52
CA ARG A 61 -20.53 -7.37 3.80
C ARG A 61 -21.34 -6.54 4.79
N HIS A 62 -20.69 -5.72 5.58
CA HIS A 62 -21.30 -5.09 6.76
C HIS A 62 -21.16 -3.59 6.80
N PHE A 63 -20.24 -3.00 6.05
CA PHE A 63 -19.93 -1.58 6.06
C PHE A 63 -19.54 -1.08 4.66
N ASN A 64 -19.77 0.20 4.43
CA ASN A 64 -19.02 0.87 3.38
C ASN A 64 -17.56 0.94 3.80
N SER A 65 -16.64 0.83 2.85
CA SER A 65 -15.22 0.89 3.18
C SER A 65 -14.35 1.55 2.11
N VAL A 66 -13.17 1.97 2.55
CA VAL A 66 -12.08 2.45 1.69
C VAL A 66 -10.81 1.71 2.10
N ASP A 67 -10.06 1.19 1.12
CA ASP A 67 -8.77 0.58 1.36
C ASP A 67 -7.68 1.11 0.42
N SER A 68 -6.44 0.76 0.73
CA SER A 68 -5.25 1.10 -0.07
C SER A 68 -4.54 -0.13 -0.63
N PHE A 69 -5.28 -1.16 -1.02
CA PHE A 69 -4.70 -2.38 -1.60
C PHE A 69 -3.84 -2.07 -2.82
N ASP A 70 -2.57 -2.47 -2.82
CA ASP A 70 -1.57 -2.07 -3.81
C ASP A 70 -0.88 -3.23 -4.55
N THR A 71 -1.33 -4.45 -4.35
CA THR A 71 -0.80 -5.60 -5.12
C THR A 71 -1.40 -5.61 -6.52
N HIS A 72 -0.81 -4.80 -7.42
CA HIS A 72 -1.34 -4.50 -8.76
C HIS A 72 -1.80 -5.73 -9.55
N ALA A 73 -1.00 -6.80 -9.59
CA ALA A 73 -1.33 -8.02 -10.31
C ALA A 73 -2.59 -8.72 -9.81
N ARG A 74 -3.00 -8.48 -8.57
CA ARG A 74 -4.15 -9.10 -7.91
C ARG A 74 -5.37 -8.20 -7.79
N ILE A 75 -5.32 -6.97 -8.27
CA ILE A 75 -6.45 -6.02 -8.20
C ILE A 75 -7.72 -6.59 -8.87
N PRO A 76 -7.68 -7.23 -10.05
CA PRO A 76 -8.89 -7.78 -10.67
C PRO A 76 -9.56 -8.89 -9.82
N GLU A 77 -8.76 -9.78 -9.24
CA GLU A 77 -9.23 -10.83 -8.34
C GLU A 77 -9.84 -10.23 -7.06
N PHE A 78 -9.11 -9.30 -6.46
CA PHE A 78 -9.52 -8.59 -5.25
C PHE A 78 -10.82 -7.80 -5.46
N TYR A 79 -10.91 -7.07 -6.58
CA TYR A 79 -12.14 -6.36 -6.96
C TYR A 79 -13.34 -7.31 -7.03
N SER A 80 -13.19 -8.47 -7.66
CA SER A 80 -14.28 -9.43 -7.80
C SER A 80 -14.78 -9.92 -6.44
N ALA A 81 -13.85 -10.25 -5.52
CA ALA A 81 -14.20 -10.71 -4.18
C ALA A 81 -14.89 -9.61 -3.34
N VAL A 82 -14.37 -8.38 -3.39
CA VAL A 82 -14.96 -7.25 -2.67
C VAL A 82 -16.31 -6.87 -3.25
N ASN A 83 -16.45 -6.84 -4.57
CA ASN A 83 -17.72 -6.51 -5.23
C ASN A 83 -18.82 -7.52 -4.90
N GLU A 84 -18.52 -8.82 -4.91
CA GLU A 84 -19.48 -9.85 -4.50
C GLU A 84 -19.97 -9.63 -3.05
N ALA A 85 -19.04 -9.41 -2.14
CA ALA A 85 -19.33 -9.16 -0.73
C ALA A 85 -20.15 -7.87 -0.53
N ALA A 86 -19.78 -6.80 -1.23
CA ALA A 86 -20.47 -5.51 -1.21
C ALA A 86 -21.92 -5.61 -1.70
N LEU A 87 -22.15 -6.35 -2.80
CA LEU A 87 -23.48 -6.58 -3.32
C LEU A 87 -24.36 -7.37 -2.35
N GLN A 88 -23.80 -8.40 -1.68
CA GLN A 88 -24.50 -9.16 -0.65
C GLN A 88 -24.88 -8.28 0.55
N GLY A 89 -23.97 -7.40 0.98
CA GLY A 89 -24.17 -6.49 2.11
C GLY A 89 -24.96 -5.24 1.75
N LYS A 90 -25.13 -4.90 0.47
CA LYS A 90 -25.69 -3.63 -0.03
C LYS A 90 -24.87 -2.41 0.43
N HIS A 91 -23.56 -2.55 0.40
CA HIS A 91 -22.59 -1.50 0.77
C HIS A 91 -21.79 -1.02 -0.43
N VAL A 92 -21.19 0.15 -0.29
CA VAL A 92 -20.28 0.75 -1.27
C VAL A 92 -18.85 0.64 -0.76
N ASN A 93 -17.95 0.10 -1.59
CA ASN A 93 -16.56 -0.07 -1.22
C ASN A 93 -15.66 0.51 -2.31
N ILE A 94 -14.69 1.31 -1.90
CA ILE A 94 -13.68 1.91 -2.77
C ILE A 94 -12.35 1.22 -2.45
N ILE A 95 -11.80 0.52 -3.41
CA ILE A 95 -10.55 -0.23 -3.23
C ILE A 95 -9.37 0.49 -3.88
N SER A 96 -8.17 0.16 -3.44
CA SER A 96 -6.91 0.59 -4.09
C SER A 96 -6.75 2.11 -4.15
N VAL A 97 -7.13 2.81 -3.09
CA VAL A 97 -7.05 4.27 -3.00
C VAL A 97 -5.77 4.69 -2.28
N GLY A 98 -4.76 5.06 -3.05
CA GLY A 98 -3.47 5.52 -2.55
C GLY A 98 -2.79 6.45 -3.55
N TRP A 99 -1.47 6.42 -3.56
CA TRP A 99 -0.68 7.13 -4.58
C TRP A 99 -0.65 6.36 -5.90
N ASP A 100 -0.28 5.09 -5.88
CA ASP A 100 -0.22 4.20 -7.03
C ASP A 100 -0.42 2.74 -6.58
N PRO A 101 -1.60 2.18 -6.78
CA PRO A 101 -2.77 2.73 -7.48
C PRO A 101 -3.46 3.86 -6.71
N GLY A 102 -4.18 4.73 -7.45
CA GLY A 102 -4.95 5.84 -6.93
C GLY A 102 -4.65 7.17 -7.63
N MET A 103 -4.06 8.14 -6.93
CA MET A 103 -3.82 9.50 -7.43
C MET A 103 -3.03 9.51 -8.75
N PHE A 104 -1.95 8.76 -8.85
CA PHE A 104 -1.15 8.72 -10.09
C PHE A 104 -1.85 7.97 -11.22
N SER A 105 -2.73 7.02 -10.92
CA SER A 105 -3.56 6.37 -11.94
C SER A 105 -4.50 7.37 -12.60
N ILE A 106 -5.15 8.21 -11.80
CA ILE A 106 -6.01 9.29 -12.29
C ILE A 106 -5.18 10.32 -13.08
N ALA A 107 -4.03 10.73 -12.55
CA ALA A 107 -3.15 11.68 -13.25
C ALA A 107 -2.70 11.17 -14.62
N ARG A 108 -2.39 9.88 -14.76
CA ARG A 108 -2.05 9.26 -16.06
C ARG A 108 -3.23 9.32 -17.05
N VAL A 109 -4.44 9.03 -16.58
CA VAL A 109 -5.65 9.12 -17.44
C VAL A 109 -5.86 10.55 -17.94
N TYR A 110 -5.75 11.54 -17.04
CA TYR A 110 -5.86 12.95 -17.42
C TYR A 110 -4.75 13.38 -18.39
N SER A 111 -3.51 13.03 -18.10
CA SER A 111 -2.37 13.35 -18.95
C SER A 111 -2.52 12.75 -20.35
N GLY A 112 -2.95 11.50 -20.44
CA GLY A 112 -3.20 10.83 -21.72
C GLY A 112 -4.36 11.40 -22.50
N ALA A 113 -5.38 11.95 -21.82
CA ALA A 113 -6.50 12.66 -22.49
C ALA A 113 -6.06 14.03 -23.06
N ILE A 114 -5.17 14.73 -22.37
CA ILE A 114 -4.66 16.06 -22.80
C ILE A 114 -3.55 15.90 -23.85
N LEU A 115 -2.66 14.91 -23.67
CA LEU A 115 -1.51 14.66 -24.52
C LEU A 115 -1.51 13.21 -25.02
N PRO A 116 -2.40 12.83 -25.95
CA PRO A 116 -2.58 11.43 -26.38
C PRO A 116 -1.35 10.80 -27.03
N GLN A 117 -0.38 11.60 -27.49
CA GLN A 117 0.91 11.14 -28.02
C GLN A 117 2.01 11.12 -26.94
N GLY A 118 1.73 11.58 -25.74
CA GLY A 118 2.66 11.65 -24.62
C GLY A 118 2.91 10.28 -23.99
N LYS A 119 4.02 10.16 -23.26
CA LYS A 119 4.32 9.03 -22.40
C LYS A 119 4.36 9.45 -20.94
N ASP A 120 3.82 8.62 -20.07
CA ASP A 120 3.86 8.84 -18.64
C ASP A 120 5.10 8.21 -18.02
N TYR A 121 5.78 8.98 -17.19
CA TYR A 121 6.94 8.53 -16.43
C TYR A 121 6.70 8.77 -14.94
N THR A 122 6.81 7.71 -14.14
CA THR A 122 6.79 7.83 -12.68
C THR A 122 8.19 7.58 -12.15
N PHE A 123 8.76 8.58 -11.47
CA PHE A 123 10.00 8.46 -10.73
C PHE A 123 9.71 8.67 -9.25
N TRP A 124 9.96 7.63 -8.44
CA TRP A 124 9.86 7.71 -7.00
C TRP A 124 11.11 8.41 -6.46
N GLY A 125 10.92 9.55 -5.83
CA GLY A 125 12.00 10.36 -5.28
C GLY A 125 12.56 9.81 -3.99
N PRO A 126 13.81 10.19 -3.60
CA PRO A 126 14.58 9.45 -2.60
C PRO A 126 13.79 9.29 -1.31
N GLY A 127 13.42 8.05 -0.98
CA GLY A 127 12.63 7.76 0.19
C GLY A 127 12.65 6.29 0.58
N VAL A 128 12.31 6.03 1.83
CA VAL A 128 12.18 4.68 2.36
C VAL A 128 10.95 4.01 1.75
N SER A 129 11.15 2.85 1.14
CA SER A 129 10.05 1.99 0.73
C SER A 129 9.68 1.05 1.88
N GLN A 130 8.54 1.29 2.53
CA GLN A 130 8.11 0.50 3.68
C GLN A 130 7.83 -0.96 3.29
N GLY A 131 7.08 -1.20 2.21
CA GLY A 131 6.76 -2.54 1.75
C GLY A 131 7.98 -3.38 1.37
N HIS A 132 8.94 -2.78 0.63
CA HIS A 132 10.18 -3.48 0.29
C HIS A 132 11.09 -3.68 1.50
N SER A 133 11.17 -2.71 2.41
CA SER A 133 11.90 -2.87 3.68
C SER A 133 11.34 -4.03 4.50
N ASP A 134 10.00 -4.14 4.56
CA ASP A 134 9.32 -5.21 5.25
C ASP A 134 9.58 -6.58 4.58
N ALA A 135 9.58 -6.64 3.25
CA ALA A 135 9.91 -7.86 2.52
C ALA A 135 11.34 -8.34 2.84
N ILE A 136 12.32 -7.43 2.88
CA ILE A 136 13.70 -7.79 3.24
C ILE A 136 13.80 -8.27 4.69
N ARG A 137 13.07 -7.67 5.63
CA ARG A 137 13.04 -8.11 7.03
C ARG A 137 12.48 -9.53 7.23
N ARG A 138 11.72 -10.05 6.27
CA ARG A 138 11.19 -11.43 6.31
C ARG A 138 12.17 -12.48 5.78
N ILE A 139 13.28 -12.06 5.18
CA ILE A 139 14.34 -12.99 4.75
C ILE A 139 14.99 -13.61 5.98
N ARG A 140 15.16 -14.93 5.95
CA ARG A 140 15.78 -15.66 7.06
C ARG A 140 17.20 -15.16 7.31
N GLY A 141 17.53 -14.85 8.56
CA GLY A 141 18.81 -14.31 8.98
C GLY A 141 18.93 -12.78 8.88
N VAL A 142 17.85 -12.10 8.54
CA VAL A 142 17.78 -10.63 8.60
C VAL A 142 17.11 -10.18 9.90
N ARG A 143 17.85 -9.42 10.71
CA ARG A 143 17.34 -8.84 11.97
C ARG A 143 16.60 -7.54 11.73
N ASP A 144 17.09 -6.69 10.84
CA ASP A 144 16.45 -5.43 10.44
C ASP A 144 16.91 -5.01 9.04
N ALA A 145 16.06 -4.25 8.34
CA ALA A 145 16.39 -3.73 7.03
C ALA A 145 15.62 -2.46 6.70
N LYS A 146 16.27 -1.59 5.90
CA LYS A 146 15.64 -0.44 5.25
C LYS A 146 16.06 -0.39 3.80
N GLN A 147 15.09 -0.27 2.91
CA GLN A 147 15.33 -0.04 1.50
C GLN A 147 14.93 1.37 1.10
N TYR A 148 15.81 2.02 0.39
CA TYR A 148 15.56 3.31 -0.26
C TYR A 148 15.41 3.11 -1.76
N THR A 149 14.39 3.74 -2.34
CA THR A 149 14.25 3.85 -3.79
C THR A 149 14.86 5.16 -4.24
N LEU A 150 15.81 5.11 -5.17
CA LEU A 150 16.51 6.27 -5.70
C LEU A 150 16.25 6.37 -7.20
N PRO A 151 15.79 7.53 -7.72
CA PRO A 151 15.64 7.72 -9.15
C PRO A 151 17.00 7.72 -9.84
N VAL A 152 17.04 7.21 -11.06
CA VAL A 152 18.24 7.32 -11.94
C VAL A 152 18.22 8.70 -12.58
N GLU A 153 19.05 9.61 -12.07
CA GLU A 153 19.02 11.03 -12.41
C GLU A 153 19.19 11.27 -13.92
N SER A 154 20.06 10.51 -14.60
CA SER A 154 20.23 10.62 -16.05
C SER A 154 18.93 10.31 -16.82
N SER A 155 18.11 9.39 -16.33
CA SER A 155 16.81 9.09 -16.93
C SER A 155 15.78 10.18 -16.65
N VAL A 156 15.80 10.74 -15.43
CA VAL A 156 14.97 11.91 -15.07
C VAL A 156 15.28 13.09 -15.98
N GLU A 157 16.57 13.39 -16.18
CA GLU A 157 17.00 14.49 -17.05
C GLU A 157 16.60 14.29 -18.51
N ARG A 158 16.70 13.07 -19.03
CA ARG A 158 16.25 12.76 -20.40
C ARG A 158 14.77 13.04 -20.57
N VAL A 159 13.95 12.62 -19.61
CA VAL A 159 12.51 12.88 -19.65
C VAL A 159 12.22 14.38 -19.54
N ARG A 160 12.91 15.11 -18.64
CA ARG A 160 12.77 16.57 -18.51
C ARG A 160 13.16 17.33 -19.78
N LYS A 161 14.10 16.80 -20.54
CA LYS A 161 14.50 17.35 -21.84
C LYS A 161 13.52 17.01 -22.99
N GLY A 162 12.49 16.22 -22.72
CA GLY A 162 11.48 15.83 -23.71
C GLY A 162 11.91 14.71 -24.67
N GLU A 163 12.92 13.91 -24.32
CA GLU A 163 13.42 12.83 -25.18
C GLU A 163 12.43 11.66 -25.34
N ASN A 164 11.43 11.51 -24.51
CA ASN A 164 10.43 10.43 -24.56
C ASN A 164 11.01 9.01 -24.60
N PRO A 165 12.02 8.65 -23.77
CA PRO A 165 12.70 7.37 -23.83
C PRO A 165 11.79 6.21 -23.41
N ASP A 166 12.05 5.01 -23.95
CA ASP A 166 11.51 3.77 -23.37
C ASP A 166 12.41 3.33 -22.22
N LEU A 167 11.87 3.32 -21.00
CA LEU A 167 12.61 3.03 -19.78
C LEU A 167 12.05 1.80 -19.07
N THR A 168 12.90 0.84 -18.82
CA THR A 168 12.60 -0.28 -17.90
C THR A 168 12.59 0.20 -16.45
N THR A 169 12.04 -0.61 -15.54
CA THR A 169 12.04 -0.31 -14.11
C THR A 169 13.46 -0.07 -13.57
N ARG A 170 14.43 -0.88 -14.00
CA ARG A 170 15.85 -0.75 -13.61
C ARG A 170 16.52 0.52 -14.14
N GLN A 171 16.04 1.04 -15.26
CA GLN A 171 16.53 2.30 -15.82
C GLN A 171 15.89 3.53 -15.15
N LYS A 172 14.75 3.36 -14.47
CA LYS A 172 14.09 4.44 -13.74
C LYS A 172 14.60 4.57 -12.31
N HIS A 173 14.88 3.46 -11.64
CA HIS A 173 15.22 3.45 -10.22
C HIS A 173 16.33 2.48 -9.89
N THR A 174 17.15 2.85 -8.91
CA THR A 174 18.03 1.96 -8.16
C THR A 174 17.47 1.76 -6.75
N ARG A 175 17.88 0.66 -6.10
CA ARG A 175 17.48 0.33 -4.74
C ARG A 175 18.72 0.25 -3.87
N LEU A 176 18.74 1.04 -2.80
CA LEU A 176 19.78 0.99 -1.79
C LEU A 176 19.21 0.30 -0.55
N CYS A 177 19.78 -0.86 -0.20
CA CYS A 177 19.34 -1.67 0.92
C CYS A 177 20.39 -1.62 2.03
N TYR A 178 19.97 -1.22 3.23
CA TYR A 178 20.74 -1.39 4.45
C TYR A 178 20.16 -2.57 5.20
N VAL A 179 21.01 -3.55 5.52
CA VAL A 179 20.58 -4.80 6.14
C VAL A 179 21.44 -5.07 7.36
N VAL A 180 20.78 -5.41 8.46
CA VAL A 180 21.42 -5.91 9.68
C VAL A 180 21.13 -7.39 9.77
N ALA A 181 22.17 -8.21 9.57
CA ALA A 181 22.05 -9.66 9.67
C ALA A 181 22.03 -10.11 11.14
N GLU A 182 21.43 -11.27 11.37
CA GLU A 182 21.54 -12.00 12.64
C GLU A 182 22.97 -12.54 12.82
N GLU A 183 23.36 -12.80 14.05
CA GLU A 183 24.67 -13.39 14.35
C GLU A 183 24.75 -14.80 13.73
N GLY A 184 25.84 -15.05 12.98
CA GLY A 184 26.05 -16.30 12.26
C GLY A 184 25.26 -16.49 10.98
N ALA A 185 24.50 -15.47 10.53
CA ALA A 185 23.77 -15.56 9.26
C ALA A 185 24.70 -15.50 8.04
N ASP A 186 24.37 -16.24 6.99
CA ASP A 186 25.08 -16.23 5.71
C ASP A 186 24.70 -14.99 4.89
N ILE A 187 25.61 -14.02 4.86
CA ILE A 187 25.42 -12.75 4.14
C ILE A 187 25.21 -12.99 2.63
N ALA A 188 25.92 -13.98 2.04
CA ALA A 188 25.82 -14.23 0.59
C ALA A 188 24.42 -14.79 0.22
N VAL A 189 23.83 -15.59 1.08
CA VAL A 189 22.45 -16.09 0.90
C VAL A 189 21.47 -14.93 0.99
N ILE A 190 21.59 -14.08 2.01
CA ILE A 190 20.72 -12.89 2.18
C ILE A 190 20.82 -11.97 0.96
N GLU A 191 22.04 -11.67 0.52
CA GLU A 191 22.27 -10.82 -0.65
C GLU A 191 21.63 -11.40 -1.93
N LYS A 192 21.74 -12.70 -2.12
CA LYS A 192 21.10 -13.40 -3.25
C LYS A 192 19.58 -13.26 -3.21
N GLU A 193 18.97 -13.50 -2.06
CA GLU A 193 17.51 -13.40 -1.90
C GLU A 193 16.98 -11.98 -2.12
N ILE A 194 17.74 -10.95 -1.72
CA ILE A 194 17.38 -9.55 -1.97
C ILE A 194 17.41 -9.20 -3.46
N LYS A 195 18.28 -9.85 -4.23
CA LYS A 195 18.48 -9.56 -5.67
C LYS A 195 17.53 -10.34 -6.59
N THR A 196 16.78 -11.30 -6.06
CA THR A 196 15.80 -12.12 -6.79
C THR A 196 14.46 -11.44 -6.86
#